data_ff5bc9108ab2d22568e884a22a477733
#
_entry.id   ff5bc9108ab2d22568e884a22a477733
#
_cell.length_a   1.000
_cell.length_b   1.000
_cell.length_c   1.000
_cell.angle_alpha   90.00
_cell.angle_beta   90.00
_cell.angle_gamma   90.00
#
_symmetry.space_group_name_H-M   'P 1'
#
loop_
_entity.id
_entity.type
_entity.pdbx_description
1 polymer ?
#
loop_
_entity_poly.entity_id
_entity_poly.type
_entity_poly.pdbx_seq_one_letter_code
_entity_poly.pdbx_strand_id
1 'polypeptide(L)'
;MFNDKTIDIYIEGKEIKQIGEGLSFPADKILDGSRKAVIPGFVNAHTHAAMTLFRGFGDDMPLMPWLEQKIWPNEAKMTREDVYWGAKLACLEMIKSGTTTFFDMYQRPRVTADVT
;
A
#
# COMPACT_ATOMS: atom_id res chain seq x y z
N MET A 1 -7.51 11.74 26.01
CA MET A 1 -7.80 10.57 26.88
C MET A 1 -8.45 9.53 25.98
N PHE A 2 -7.75 8.44 25.66
CA PHE A 2 -8.35 7.36 24.89
C PHE A 2 -9.39 6.70 25.78
N ASN A 3 -10.63 6.58 25.28
CA ASN A 3 -11.70 5.93 26.00
C ASN A 3 -11.51 4.42 25.79
N ASP A 4 -11.27 3.65 26.85
CA ASP A 4 -11.07 2.19 26.81
C ASP A 4 -12.35 1.40 26.45
N LYS A 5 -13.31 2.05 25.81
CA LYS A 5 -14.53 1.40 25.37
C LYS A 5 -14.33 0.68 24.03
N THR A 6 -14.74 -0.57 24.00
CA THR A 6 -14.89 -1.32 22.73
C THR A 6 -16.14 -0.82 22.02
N ILE A 7 -16.01 -0.49 20.76
CA ILE A 7 -17.10 -0.07 19.89
C ILE A 7 -17.20 -1.00 18.69
N ASP A 8 -18.41 -1.20 18.21
CA ASP A 8 -18.67 -1.97 17.00
C ASP A 8 -18.71 -1.04 15.78
N ILE A 9 -18.28 -1.56 14.64
CA ILE A 9 -18.34 -0.87 13.35
C ILE A 9 -19.11 -1.75 12.38
N TYR A 10 -20.25 -1.25 11.92
CA TYR A 10 -21.04 -1.91 10.87
C TYR A 10 -20.69 -1.34 9.52
N ILE A 11 -20.27 -2.23 8.60
CA ILE A 11 -19.85 -1.89 7.24
C ILE A 11 -20.78 -2.62 6.27
N GLU A 12 -21.28 -1.89 5.29
CA GLU A 12 -22.08 -2.44 4.21
C GLU A 12 -21.48 -2.00 2.86
N GLY A 13 -21.09 -2.96 2.06
CA GLY A 13 -20.38 -2.71 0.82
C GLY A 13 -19.03 -2.03 1.10
N LYS A 14 -18.89 -0.76 0.71
CA LYS A 14 -17.66 0.06 0.89
C LYS A 14 -17.81 1.17 1.93
N GLU A 15 -18.90 1.18 2.67
CA GLU A 15 -19.24 2.29 3.55
C GLU A 15 -19.39 1.85 5.00
N ILE A 16 -18.90 2.66 5.92
CA ILE A 16 -19.23 2.55 7.34
C ILE A 16 -20.63 3.12 7.54
N LYS A 17 -21.58 2.26 7.87
CA LYS A 17 -22.99 2.64 8.06
C LYS A 17 -23.26 3.09 9.50
N GLN A 18 -22.63 2.46 10.46
CA GLN A 18 -22.83 2.79 11.87
C GLN A 18 -21.61 2.47 12.71
N ILE A 19 -21.39 3.27 13.70
CA ILE A 19 -20.41 3.07 14.77
C ILE A 19 -21.13 3.21 16.11
N GLY A 20 -20.96 2.26 17.02
CA GLY A 20 -21.64 2.31 18.32
C GLY A 20 -21.31 1.12 19.20
N GLU A 21 -21.87 1.10 20.40
CA GLU A 21 -21.73 -0.01 21.34
C GLU A 21 -22.89 -1.01 21.15
N GLY A 22 -22.60 -2.31 21.12
CA GLY A 22 -23.61 -3.38 21.12
C GLY A 22 -24.43 -3.42 19.84
N LEU A 23 -23.84 -3.11 18.69
CA LEU A 23 -24.54 -3.21 17.42
C LEU A 23 -24.84 -4.67 17.10
N SER A 24 -26.06 -4.95 16.67
CA SER A 24 -26.51 -6.30 16.27
C SER A 24 -27.19 -6.23 14.91
N PHE A 25 -26.41 -6.45 13.87
CA PHE A 25 -26.89 -6.53 12.50
C PHE A 25 -26.58 -7.91 11.89
N PRO A 26 -27.42 -8.41 10.98
CA PRO A 26 -27.01 -9.53 10.15
C PRO A 26 -25.72 -9.18 9.39
N ALA A 27 -24.74 -10.06 9.41
CA ALA A 27 -23.47 -9.84 8.73
C ALA A 27 -22.93 -11.14 8.15
N ASP A 28 -22.40 -11.07 6.93
CA ASP A 28 -21.74 -12.21 6.28
C ASP A 28 -20.43 -12.59 6.98
N LYS A 29 -19.80 -11.60 7.64
CA LYS A 29 -18.54 -11.80 8.33
C LYS A 29 -18.45 -10.89 9.56
N ILE A 30 -18.09 -11.50 10.69
CA ILE A 30 -17.79 -10.79 11.93
C ILE A 30 -16.29 -10.93 12.22
N LEU A 31 -15.63 -9.81 12.47
CA LEU A 31 -14.23 -9.78 12.87
C LEU A 31 -14.15 -9.37 14.34
N ASP A 32 -13.48 -10.19 15.14
CA ASP A 32 -13.19 -9.84 16.53
C ASP A 32 -12.21 -8.66 16.57
N GLY A 33 -12.72 -7.51 17.00
CA GLY A 33 -11.99 -6.26 17.18
C GLY A 33 -11.44 -6.04 18.61
N SER A 34 -11.65 -6.99 19.52
CA SER A 34 -11.19 -6.85 20.91
C SER A 34 -9.67 -6.64 20.96
N ARG A 35 -9.24 -5.64 21.74
CA ARG A 35 -7.83 -5.20 21.87
C ARG A 35 -7.18 -4.76 20.55
N LYS A 36 -7.97 -4.28 19.59
CA LYS A 36 -7.49 -3.72 18.33
C LYS A 36 -7.93 -2.27 18.22
N ALA A 37 -7.17 -1.48 17.49
CA ALA A 37 -7.56 -0.15 17.07
C ALA A 37 -7.87 -0.14 15.58
N VAL A 38 -8.96 0.52 15.20
CA VAL A 38 -9.28 0.79 13.80
C VAL A 38 -8.79 2.19 13.48
N ILE A 39 -7.95 2.29 12.49
CA ILE A 39 -7.38 3.55 12.02
C ILE A 39 -7.62 3.70 10.51
N PRO A 40 -7.62 4.91 9.96
CA PRO A 40 -7.58 5.10 8.52
C PRO A 40 -6.38 4.38 7.89
N GLY A 41 -6.53 3.91 6.66
CA GLY A 41 -5.42 3.35 5.91
C GLY A 41 -4.30 4.37 5.73
N PHE A 42 -3.06 3.90 5.69
CA PHE A 42 -1.90 4.77 5.51
C PHE A 42 -1.86 5.35 4.10
N VAL A 43 -1.34 6.56 4.01
CA VAL A 43 -1.06 7.24 2.74
C VAL A 43 0.45 7.26 2.53
N ASN A 44 0.93 6.62 1.47
CA ASN A 44 2.33 6.70 1.06
C ASN A 44 2.49 7.85 0.07
N ALA A 45 2.98 8.98 0.54
CA ALA A 45 3.10 10.21 -0.26
C ALA A 45 4.36 10.24 -1.14
N HIS A 46 5.23 9.24 -1.07
CA HIS A 46 6.43 9.15 -1.89
C HIS A 46 6.77 7.68 -2.17
N THR A 47 6.61 7.25 -3.42
CA THR A 47 7.01 5.91 -3.84
C THR A 47 7.46 5.87 -5.30
N HIS A 48 8.21 4.82 -5.62
CA HIS A 48 8.60 4.41 -6.96
C HIS A 48 8.20 2.94 -7.08
N ALA A 49 6.91 2.69 -7.27
CA ALA A 49 6.29 1.37 -7.07
C ALA A 49 6.99 0.24 -7.81
N ALA A 50 7.34 0.43 -9.10
CA ALA A 50 8.01 -0.61 -9.87
C ALA A 50 9.45 -0.90 -9.42
N MET A 51 10.07 -0.02 -8.63
CA MET A 51 11.43 -0.24 -8.09
C MET A 51 11.50 -1.35 -7.04
N THR A 52 10.40 -1.96 -6.66
CA THR A 52 10.43 -3.22 -5.88
C THR A 52 11.31 -4.27 -6.50
N LEU A 53 11.46 -4.27 -7.84
CA LEU A 53 12.36 -5.18 -8.56
C LEU A 53 13.86 -4.91 -8.29
N PHE A 54 14.20 -3.73 -7.80
CA PHE A 54 15.58 -3.33 -7.48
C PHE A 54 15.91 -3.38 -5.98
N ARG A 55 15.06 -4.01 -5.19
CA ARG A 55 15.28 -4.12 -3.74
C ARG A 55 16.60 -4.81 -3.44
N GLY A 56 17.43 -4.19 -2.58
CA GLY A 56 18.76 -4.68 -2.23
C GLY A 56 19.80 -4.53 -3.34
N PHE A 57 19.45 -3.84 -4.43
CA PHE A 57 20.36 -3.71 -5.57
C PHE A 57 21.28 -2.50 -5.41
N GLY A 58 22.46 -2.75 -4.87
CA GLY A 58 23.48 -1.71 -4.65
C GLY A 58 23.36 -1.04 -3.29
N ASP A 59 23.12 -1.83 -2.23
CA ASP A 59 23.17 -1.35 -0.85
C ASP A 59 24.53 -0.72 -0.52
N ASP A 60 24.53 0.21 0.46
CA ASP A 60 25.71 0.93 0.96
C ASP A 60 26.42 1.82 -0.07
N MET A 61 25.71 2.25 -1.12
CA MET A 61 26.24 3.19 -2.10
C MET A 61 25.73 4.62 -1.84
N PRO A 62 26.55 5.67 -2.05
CA PRO A 62 26.05 7.04 -2.13
C PRO A 62 25.01 7.19 -3.24
N LEU A 63 24.06 8.12 -3.07
CA LEU A 63 22.89 8.28 -3.94
C LEU A 63 23.25 8.39 -5.43
N MET A 64 24.14 9.30 -5.80
CA MET A 64 24.46 9.53 -7.21
C MET A 64 25.16 8.34 -7.87
N PRO A 65 26.23 7.74 -7.28
CA PRO A 65 26.82 6.51 -7.78
C PRO A 65 25.81 5.36 -7.87
N TRP A 66 24.88 5.22 -6.91
CA TRP A 66 23.84 4.22 -6.96
C TRP A 66 22.91 4.43 -8.16
N LEU A 67 22.43 5.66 -8.38
CA LEU A 67 21.57 5.99 -9.51
C LEU A 67 22.29 5.74 -10.86
N GLU A 68 23.50 6.28 -11.02
CA GLU A 68 24.21 6.26 -12.30
C GLU A 68 24.74 4.88 -12.71
N GLN A 69 25.20 4.09 -11.72
CA GLN A 69 25.86 2.81 -11.98
C GLN A 69 24.92 1.62 -11.85
N LYS A 70 23.83 1.74 -11.09
CA LYS A 70 22.92 0.64 -10.79
C LYS A 70 21.51 0.87 -11.34
N ILE A 71 20.87 1.96 -10.96
CA ILE A 71 19.45 2.14 -11.23
C ILE A 71 19.19 2.51 -12.68
N TRP A 72 19.67 3.66 -13.13
CA TRP A 72 19.37 4.14 -14.49
C TRP A 72 19.75 3.20 -15.62
N PRO A 73 20.91 2.52 -15.60
CA PRO A 73 21.24 1.54 -16.64
C PRO A 73 20.31 0.32 -16.68
N ASN A 74 19.72 -0.05 -15.54
CA ASN A 74 18.78 -1.16 -15.47
C ASN A 74 17.34 -0.73 -15.73
N GLU A 75 16.93 0.43 -15.25
CA GLU A 75 15.64 1.03 -15.63
C GLU A 75 15.50 1.22 -17.14
N ALA A 76 16.58 1.60 -17.82
CA ALA A 76 16.58 1.74 -19.28
C ALA A 76 16.27 0.43 -20.02
N LYS A 77 16.51 -0.72 -19.39
CA LYS A 77 16.23 -2.05 -19.92
C LYS A 77 14.83 -2.57 -19.59
N MET A 78 14.16 -1.94 -18.63
CA MET A 78 12.84 -2.40 -18.19
C MET A 78 11.81 -2.27 -19.29
N THR A 79 11.06 -3.34 -19.49
CA THR A 79 9.90 -3.38 -20.36
C THR A 79 8.66 -2.82 -19.66
N ARG A 80 7.55 -2.66 -20.40
CA ARG A 80 6.25 -2.33 -19.81
C ARG A 80 5.79 -3.43 -18.84
N GLU A 81 6.08 -4.68 -19.15
CA GLU A 81 5.70 -5.84 -18.35
C GLU A 81 6.46 -5.86 -17.01
N ASP A 82 7.76 -5.53 -17.02
CA ASP A 82 8.54 -5.44 -15.79
C ASP A 82 7.95 -4.36 -14.85
N VAL A 83 7.64 -3.17 -15.39
CA VAL A 83 7.00 -2.10 -14.61
C VAL A 83 5.65 -2.55 -14.04
N TYR A 84 4.83 -3.26 -14.83
CA TYR A 84 3.55 -3.79 -14.38
C TYR A 84 3.72 -4.76 -13.19
N TRP A 85 4.58 -5.75 -13.30
CA TRP A 85 4.78 -6.73 -12.23
C TRP A 85 5.45 -6.13 -10.98
N GLY A 86 6.42 -5.24 -11.16
CA GLY A 86 7.02 -4.51 -10.04
C GLY A 86 6.02 -3.66 -9.28
N ALA A 87 5.18 -2.91 -9.99
CA ALA A 87 4.13 -2.12 -9.39
C ALA A 87 3.07 -3.00 -8.69
N LYS A 88 2.70 -4.12 -9.29
CA LYS A 88 1.75 -5.08 -8.71
C LYS A 88 2.27 -5.68 -7.41
N LEU A 89 3.55 -6.01 -7.33
CA LEU A 89 4.19 -6.44 -6.09
C LEU A 89 4.14 -5.34 -5.02
N ALA A 90 4.47 -4.10 -5.39
CA ALA A 90 4.38 -2.97 -4.47
C ALA A 90 2.96 -2.77 -3.91
N CYS A 91 1.93 -2.83 -4.78
CA CYS A 91 0.54 -2.73 -4.35
C CYS A 91 0.15 -3.84 -3.37
N LEU A 92 0.55 -5.07 -3.64
CA LEU A 92 0.31 -6.20 -2.73
C LEU A 92 0.96 -5.97 -1.36
N GLU A 93 2.20 -5.52 -1.33
CA GLU A 93 2.92 -5.24 -0.09
C GLU A 93 2.29 -4.06 0.68
N MET A 94 1.90 -3.01 -0.04
CA MET A 94 1.21 -1.86 0.53
C MET A 94 -0.12 -2.25 1.17
N ILE A 95 -0.96 -3.03 0.49
CA ILE A 95 -2.23 -3.53 1.06
C ILE A 95 -1.96 -4.37 2.32
N LYS A 96 -0.99 -5.27 2.27
CA LYS A 96 -0.64 -6.13 3.42
C LYS A 96 -0.08 -5.34 4.61
N SER A 97 0.50 -4.17 4.39
CA SER A 97 1.02 -3.28 5.43
C SER A 97 0.04 -2.17 5.85
N GLY A 98 -1.17 -2.14 5.28
CA GLY A 98 -2.22 -1.19 5.63
C GLY A 98 -2.18 0.14 4.86
N THR A 99 -1.36 0.25 3.82
CA THR A 99 -1.36 1.40 2.92
C THR A 99 -2.50 1.27 1.91
N THR A 100 -3.38 2.25 1.87
CA THR A 100 -4.58 2.26 1.00
C THR A 100 -4.53 3.31 -0.11
N THR A 101 -3.56 4.19 -0.04
CA THR A 101 -3.36 5.26 -1.03
C THR A 101 -1.86 5.50 -1.18
N PHE A 102 -1.41 5.70 -2.41
CA PHE A 102 -0.02 6.07 -2.64
C PHE A 102 0.13 7.06 -3.79
N PHE A 103 1.20 7.85 -3.74
CA PHE A 103 1.61 8.75 -4.82
C PHE A 103 2.87 8.19 -5.47
N ASP A 104 2.71 7.69 -6.70
CA ASP A 104 3.82 7.12 -7.47
C ASP A 104 4.48 8.18 -8.35
N MET A 105 5.79 8.33 -8.21
CA MET A 105 6.61 9.25 -9.01
C MET A 105 7.53 8.48 -9.97
N TYR A 106 7.08 7.30 -10.41
CA TYR A 106 7.88 6.47 -11.29
C TYR A 106 7.60 6.74 -12.77
N GLN A 107 8.54 6.32 -13.61
CA GLN A 107 8.38 6.35 -15.06
C GLN A 107 7.19 5.47 -15.49
N ARG A 108 6.48 5.91 -16.56
CA ARG A 108 5.32 5.19 -17.10
C ARG A 108 4.14 5.05 -16.10
N PRO A 109 3.66 6.16 -15.54
CA PRO A 109 2.62 6.13 -14.49
C PRO A 109 1.32 5.44 -14.92
N ARG A 110 1.00 5.43 -16.22
CA ARG A 110 -0.17 4.70 -16.75
C ARG A 110 -0.07 3.20 -16.53
N VAL A 111 1.13 2.63 -16.56
CA VAL A 111 1.31 1.19 -16.31
C VAL A 111 1.08 0.87 -14.83
N THR A 112 1.52 1.75 -13.93
CA THR A 112 1.23 1.62 -12.50
C THR A 112 -0.27 1.73 -12.23
N ALA A 113 -0.96 2.67 -12.89
CA ALA A 113 -2.40 2.82 -12.75
C ALA A 113 -3.21 1.60 -13.23
N ASP A 114 -2.69 0.84 -14.19
CA ASP A 114 -3.36 -0.38 -14.69
C ASP A 114 -3.40 -1.52 -13.64
N VAL A 115 -2.68 -1.42 -12.51
CA VAL A 115 -2.62 -2.44 -11.45
C VAL A 115 -3.36 -2.05 -10.17
N THR A 116 -3.84 -0.81 -10.06
CA THR A 116 -4.58 -0.29 -8.90
C THR A 116 -6.09 -0.35 -9.14
#